data_5a63da30543707945b0151aa9151ae29
#
_entry.id   5a63da30543707945b0151aa9151ae29
#
_cell.length_a   1.000
_cell.length_b   1.000
_cell.length_c   1.000
_cell.angle_alpha   90.00
_cell.angle_beta   90.00
_cell.angle_gamma   90.00
#
_symmetry.space_group_name_H-M   'P 1'
#
loop_
_entity.id
_entity.type
_entity.pdbx_description
1 polymer ?
#
loop_
_entity_poly.entity_id
_entity_poly.type
_entity_poly.pdbx_seq_one_letter_code
_entity_poly.pdbx_strand_id
1 'polypeptide(L)' 'MEDKDYLKIFAHKVRTLREQLGLSQEKLAERAGLHRTYIGMVERLERNPSLVCINKIANGLGVHVSQLFI' A
#
# COMPACT_ATOMS: atom_id res chain seq x y z
N MET A 1 -2.04 17.11 -11.55
CA MET A 1 -2.72 16.06 -10.76
C MET A 1 -2.88 16.52 -9.33
N GLU A 2 -4.05 16.39 -8.78
CA GLU A 2 -4.31 16.79 -7.40
C GLU A 2 -3.75 15.77 -6.40
N ASP A 3 -3.51 16.21 -5.17
CA ASP A 3 -2.97 15.34 -4.12
C ASP A 3 -3.83 14.10 -3.88
N LYS A 4 -5.16 14.27 -3.94
CA LYS A 4 -6.09 13.16 -3.77
C LYS A 4 -5.94 12.08 -4.84
N ASP A 5 -5.55 12.47 -6.06
CA ASP A 5 -5.41 11.55 -7.16
C ASP A 5 -4.20 10.63 -6.95
N TYR A 6 -3.10 11.17 -6.44
CA TYR A 6 -1.92 10.36 -6.10
C TYR A 6 -2.26 9.34 -5.03
N LEU A 7 -3.01 9.76 -4.02
CA LEU A 7 -3.38 8.87 -2.93
C LEU A 7 -4.31 7.77 -3.43
N LYS A 8 -5.27 8.09 -4.30
CA LYS A 8 -6.16 7.10 -4.89
C LYS A 8 -5.40 6.09 -5.74
N ILE A 9 -4.47 6.56 -6.57
CA ILE A 9 -3.64 5.69 -7.41
C ILE A 9 -2.86 4.72 -6.53
N PHE A 10 -2.19 5.25 -5.51
CA PHE A 10 -1.40 4.46 -4.59
C PHE A 10 -2.26 3.41 -3.86
N ALA A 11 -3.36 3.84 -3.27
CA ALA A 11 -4.24 2.96 -2.50
C ALA A 11 -4.82 1.83 -3.37
N HIS A 12 -5.27 2.19 -4.58
CA HIS A 12 -5.80 1.21 -5.52
C HIS A 12 -4.74 0.19 -5.94
N LYS A 13 -3.54 0.67 -6.20
CA LYS A 13 -2.44 -0.19 -6.63
C LYS A 13 -2.01 -1.15 -5.52
N VAL A 14 -1.93 -0.67 -4.30
CA VAL A 14 -1.60 -1.51 -3.14
C VAL A 14 -2.62 -2.63 -3.03
N ARG A 15 -3.90 -2.30 -3.07
CA ARG A 15 -4.97 -3.30 -2.98
C ARG A 15 -4.91 -4.30 -4.13
N THR A 16 -4.76 -3.80 -5.35
CA THR A 16 -4.72 -4.65 -6.55
C THR A 16 -3.56 -5.65 -6.48
N LEU A 17 -2.36 -5.17 -6.17
CA LEU A 17 -1.19 -6.04 -6.09
C LEU A 17 -1.34 -7.03 -4.93
N ARG A 18 -1.86 -6.58 -3.80
CA ARG A 18 -2.11 -7.45 -2.66
C ARG A 18 -3.05 -8.60 -3.05
N GLU A 19 -4.16 -8.27 -3.70
CA GLU A 19 -5.14 -9.27 -4.13
C GLU A 19 -4.58 -10.22 -5.16
N GLN A 20 -3.79 -9.71 -6.10
CA GLN A 20 -3.14 -10.55 -7.12
C GLN A 20 -2.17 -11.55 -6.49
N LEU A 21 -1.55 -11.19 -5.38
CA LEU A 21 -0.66 -12.08 -4.65
C LEU A 21 -1.41 -13.01 -3.70
N GLY A 22 -2.72 -12.86 -3.58
CA GLY A 22 -3.51 -13.68 -2.67
C GLY A 22 -3.28 -13.34 -1.21
N LEU A 23 -2.83 -12.12 -0.91
CA LEU A 23 -2.53 -11.70 0.47
C LEU A 23 -3.71 -11.02 1.11
N SER A 24 -3.97 -11.34 2.38
CA SER A 24 -4.88 -10.55 3.22
C SER A 24 -4.18 -9.25 3.61
N GLN A 25 -4.95 -8.29 4.12
CA GLN A 25 -4.37 -7.07 4.67
C GLN A 25 -3.41 -7.39 5.82
N GLU A 26 -3.79 -8.35 6.66
CA GLU A 26 -2.95 -8.78 7.77
C GLU A 26 -1.63 -9.38 7.28
N LYS A 27 -1.69 -10.20 6.23
CA LYS A 27 -0.49 -10.83 5.70
C LYS A 27 0.44 -9.82 5.03
N LEU A 28 -0.12 -8.88 4.30
CA LEU A 28 0.69 -7.80 3.74
C LEU A 28 1.34 -6.98 4.85
N ALA A 29 0.60 -6.64 5.89
CA ALA A 29 1.13 -5.88 7.01
C ALA A 29 2.31 -6.62 7.68
N GLU A 30 2.17 -7.93 7.88
CA GLU A 30 3.22 -8.77 8.43
C GLU A 30 4.48 -8.69 7.56
N ARG A 31 4.33 -8.82 6.25
CA ARG A 31 5.45 -8.77 5.30
C ARG A 31 6.09 -7.38 5.24
N ALA A 32 5.29 -6.35 5.43
CA ALA A 32 5.74 -4.95 5.37
C ALA A 32 6.29 -4.45 6.71
N GLY A 33 6.10 -5.20 7.79
CA GLY A 33 6.50 -4.74 9.12
C GLY A 33 5.60 -3.63 9.64
N LEU A 34 4.31 -3.67 9.28
CA LEU A 34 3.32 -2.67 9.68
C LEU A 34 2.14 -3.37 10.36
N HIS A 35 1.31 -2.57 11.03
CA HIS A 35 0.09 -3.09 11.62
C HIS A 35 -1.00 -3.23 10.56
N ARG A 36 -1.83 -4.28 10.67
CA ARG A 36 -2.92 -4.53 9.72
C ARG A 36 -3.90 -3.37 9.61
N THR A 37 -4.15 -2.68 10.73
CA THR A 37 -5.03 -1.52 10.76
C THR A 37 -4.51 -0.42 9.83
N TYR A 38 -3.18 -0.24 9.80
CA TYR A 38 -2.56 0.76 8.93
C TYR A 38 -2.80 0.42 7.44
N ILE A 39 -2.62 -0.84 7.05
CA ILE A 39 -2.88 -1.26 5.67
C ILE A 39 -4.34 -0.99 5.29
N GLY A 40 -5.28 -1.33 6.15
CA GLY A 40 -6.70 -1.06 5.90
C GLY A 40 -6.98 0.43 5.73
N MET A 41 -6.39 1.27 6.57
CA MET A 41 -6.56 2.72 6.47
C MET A 41 -5.99 3.29 5.18
N VAL A 42 -4.83 2.78 4.75
CA VAL A 42 -4.21 3.18 3.48
C VAL A 42 -5.15 2.85 2.32
N GLU A 43 -5.66 1.63 2.28
CA GLU A 43 -6.53 1.19 1.18
C GLU A 43 -7.85 1.92 1.13
N ARG A 44 -8.35 2.39 2.29
CA ARG A 44 -9.60 3.16 2.36
C ARG A 44 -9.40 4.67 2.23
N LEU A 45 -8.19 5.11 1.93
CA LEU A 45 -7.87 6.54 1.79
C LEU A 45 -8.03 7.32 3.10
N GLU A 46 -7.88 6.63 4.23
CA GLU A 46 -7.99 7.23 5.56
C GLU A 46 -6.65 7.64 6.13
N ARG A 47 -5.57 7.33 5.43
CA ARG A 47 -4.22 7.60 5.92
C ARG A 47 -3.33 8.06 4.78
N ASN A 48 -2.59 9.13 5.01
CA ASN A 48 -1.56 9.59 4.09
C ASN A 48 -0.22 8.99 4.54
N PRO A 49 0.28 7.96 3.83
CA PRO A 49 1.46 7.24 4.30
C PRO A 49 2.73 8.06 4.16
N SER A 50 3.66 7.86 5.09
CA SER A 50 5.00 8.43 4.98
C SER A 50 5.79 7.69 3.90
N LEU A 51 6.89 8.30 3.45
CA LEU A 51 7.78 7.64 2.49
C LEU A 51 8.32 6.33 3.03
N VAL A 52 8.63 6.27 4.33
CA VAL A 52 9.10 5.04 4.95
C VAL A 52 8.04 3.95 4.85
N CYS A 53 6.79 4.28 5.16
CA CYS A 53 5.70 3.30 5.08
C CYS A 53 5.43 2.87 3.65
N ILE A 54 5.51 3.78 2.69
CA ILE A 54 5.37 3.44 1.26
C ILE A 54 6.43 2.42 0.86
N ASN A 55 7.67 2.64 1.27
CA ASN A 55 8.76 1.72 0.96
C ASN A 55 8.54 0.35 1.61
N LYS A 56 8.08 0.33 2.86
CA LYS A 56 7.77 -0.92 3.55
C LYS A 56 6.68 -1.70 2.84
N ILE A 57 5.65 -1.01 2.36
CA ILE A 57 4.56 -1.65 1.61
C ILE A 57 5.09 -2.23 0.29
N ALA A 58 5.91 -1.47 -0.43
CA ALA A 58 6.51 -1.95 -1.68
C ALA A 58 7.34 -3.21 -1.43
N ASN A 59 8.14 -3.22 -0.36
CA ASN A 59 8.94 -4.39 0.01
C ASN A 59 8.03 -5.58 0.35
N GLY A 60 6.95 -5.34 1.08
CA GLY A 60 5.99 -6.39 1.42
C GLY A 60 5.31 -6.99 0.19
N LEU A 61 5.09 -6.18 -0.83
CA LEU A 61 4.51 -6.62 -2.10
C LEU A 61 5.56 -7.20 -3.07
N GLY A 62 6.84 -7.04 -2.75
CA GLY A 62 7.91 -7.54 -3.61
C GLY A 62 8.09 -6.74 -4.89
N VAL A 63 7.78 -5.46 -4.88
CA VAL A 63 7.87 -4.58 -6.05
C VAL A 63 8.72 -3.35 -5.75
N HIS A 64 9.21 -2.72 -6.81
CA HIS A 64 9.86 -1.42 -6.67
C HIS A 64 8.82 -0.38 -6.33
N VAL A 65 9.20 0.61 -5.53
CA VAL A 65 8.27 1.64 -5.07
C VAL A 65 7.57 2.37 -6.22
N SER A 66 8.25 2.53 -7.35
CA SER A 66 7.67 3.19 -8.52
C SER A 66 6.44 2.46 -9.07
N GLN A 67 6.35 1.15 -8.85
CA GLN A 67 5.21 0.35 -9.29
C GLN A 67 3.91 0.74 -8.59
N LEU A 68 4.00 1.42 -7.46
CA LEU A 68 2.82 1.83 -6.70
C LEU A 68 2.18 3.11 -7.25
N PHE A 69 2.81 3.76 -8.23
CA PHE A 69 2.36 5.05 -8.76
C PHE A 69 2.12 5.04 -10.27
N ILE A 70 2.05 3.89 -10.88
CA ILE A 70 1.81 3.76 -12.31
C ILE A 70 0.64 2.86 -12.66
#